data_61d57b707bdd850c9062dbe93c25d1db
#
_entry.id   61d57b707bdd850c9062dbe93c25d1db
#
_cell.length_a   1.000
_cell.length_b   1.000
_cell.length_c   1.000
_cell.angle_alpha   90.00
_cell.angle_beta   90.00
_cell.angle_gamma   90.00
#
_symmetry.space_group_name_H-M   'P 1'
#
loop_
_entity.id
_entity.type
_entity.pdbx_description
1 polymer ?
#
loop_
_entity_poly.entity_id
_entity_poly.type
_entity_poly.pdbx_seq_one_letter_code
_entity_poly.pdbx_strand_id
1 'polypeptide(L)'
;DLMRLFGSEKLMGVFNTLGVEDGEQIEHKMLSNAIEKAQKKIEANNFGIRKNLLEYDQVMNEQREIIYAERRRVLDGESMRDTIYSMITEYVENMTDRFASTEVDPEEWDIKGFEINLHGVIPQMELPSEEECRQMRQKELKHLLKERAVKAYESKEAESVSYTHLTL
;
A
#
# COMPACT_ATOMS: atom_id res chain seq x y z
N ASP A 1 -14.36 -36.42 -3.95
CA ASP A 1 -13.61 -35.20 -4.33
C ASP A 1 -12.20 -35.12 -3.73
N LEU A 2 -11.98 -35.48 -2.44
CA LEU A 2 -10.67 -35.53 -1.78
C LEU A 2 -9.67 -36.44 -2.49
N MET A 3 -10.10 -37.62 -2.91
CA MET A 3 -9.29 -38.60 -3.62
C MET A 3 -8.91 -38.11 -5.04
N ARG A 4 -9.79 -37.37 -5.70
CA ARG A 4 -9.54 -36.79 -7.03
C ARG A 4 -8.48 -35.69 -7.01
N LEU A 5 -8.42 -34.91 -5.93
CA LEU A 5 -7.47 -33.80 -5.77
C LEU A 5 -6.06 -34.24 -5.35
N PHE A 6 -5.91 -35.37 -4.66
CA PHE A 6 -4.66 -35.71 -3.97
C PHE A 6 -4.03 -37.05 -4.36
N GLY A 7 -4.50 -37.75 -5.37
CA GLY A 7 -3.80 -38.96 -5.78
C GLY A 7 -4.59 -40.06 -6.43
N SER A 8 -5.65 -39.72 -7.17
CA SER A 8 -6.47 -40.71 -7.83
C SER A 8 -5.70 -41.70 -8.71
N GLU A 9 -4.70 -41.22 -9.48
CA GLU A 9 -3.95 -42.10 -10.40
C GLU A 9 -3.02 -43.07 -9.68
N LYS A 10 -2.31 -42.63 -8.64
CA LYS A 10 -1.41 -43.51 -7.86
C LYS A 10 -2.20 -44.51 -7.00
N LEU A 11 -3.32 -44.08 -6.43
CA LEU A 11 -4.18 -44.93 -5.60
C LEU A 11 -4.97 -45.95 -6.48
N MET A 12 -5.43 -45.56 -7.65
CA MET A 12 -6.06 -46.47 -8.62
C MET A 12 -5.10 -47.57 -9.06
N GLY A 13 -3.83 -47.25 -9.28
CA GLY A 13 -2.79 -48.24 -9.57
C GLY A 13 -2.60 -49.25 -8.42
N VAL A 14 -2.63 -48.80 -7.17
CA VAL A 14 -2.54 -49.66 -5.98
C VAL A 14 -3.79 -50.55 -5.83
N PHE A 15 -4.98 -50.02 -6.04
CA PHE A 15 -6.23 -50.79 -5.97
C PHE A 15 -6.33 -51.88 -7.05
N ASN A 16 -5.92 -51.57 -8.28
CA ASN A 16 -5.85 -52.56 -9.37
C ASN A 16 -4.83 -53.66 -9.07
N THR A 17 -3.77 -53.36 -8.35
CA THR A 17 -2.74 -54.35 -7.95
C THR A 17 -3.19 -55.23 -6.78
N LEU A 18 -4.05 -54.68 -5.88
CA LEU A 18 -4.60 -55.39 -4.71
C LEU A 18 -5.88 -56.21 -5.04
N GLY A 19 -6.40 -56.14 -6.26
CA GLY A 19 -7.54 -56.98 -6.69
C GLY A 19 -8.85 -56.65 -5.96
N VAL A 20 -9.05 -55.42 -5.53
CA VAL A 20 -10.27 -55.01 -4.83
C VAL A 20 -11.43 -54.85 -5.83
N GLU A 21 -12.53 -55.57 -5.62
CA GLU A 21 -13.74 -55.48 -6.45
C GLU A 21 -14.51 -54.17 -6.18
N ASP A 22 -15.20 -53.67 -7.25
CA ASP A 22 -16.04 -52.47 -7.15
C ASP A 22 -17.15 -52.64 -6.10
N GLY A 23 -17.11 -51.81 -5.03
CA GLY A 23 -18.12 -51.82 -4.00
C GLY A 23 -17.65 -52.47 -2.65
N GLU A 24 -16.46 -53.00 -2.59
CA GLU A 24 -15.93 -53.58 -1.37
C GLU A 24 -15.42 -52.49 -0.39
N GLN A 25 -15.73 -52.66 0.91
CA GLN A 25 -15.32 -51.72 1.94
C GLN A 25 -13.83 -51.91 2.27
N ILE A 26 -13.01 -50.97 1.87
CA ILE A 26 -11.57 -51.06 2.02
C ILE A 26 -11.14 -50.49 3.38
N GLU A 27 -10.92 -51.36 4.35
CA GLU A 27 -10.31 -51.03 5.65
C GLU A 27 -8.79 -51.24 5.62
N HIS A 28 -8.08 -50.39 4.91
CA HIS A 28 -6.62 -50.48 4.89
C HIS A 28 -5.98 -49.25 5.54
N LYS A 29 -5.12 -49.49 6.53
CA LYS A 29 -4.40 -48.45 7.31
C LYS A 29 -3.69 -47.42 6.41
N MET A 30 -3.22 -47.88 5.25
CA MET A 30 -2.56 -47.03 4.24
C MET A 30 -3.51 -46.01 3.60
N LEU A 31 -4.77 -46.40 3.35
CA LEU A 31 -5.82 -45.53 2.82
C LEU A 31 -6.23 -44.48 3.85
N SER A 32 -6.45 -44.90 5.11
CA SER A 32 -6.78 -44.00 6.22
C SER A 32 -5.68 -42.93 6.40
N ASN A 33 -4.42 -43.34 6.36
CA ASN A 33 -3.29 -42.41 6.45
C ASN A 33 -3.21 -41.45 5.22
N ALA A 34 -3.54 -41.91 4.03
CA ALA A 34 -3.57 -41.08 2.84
C ALA A 34 -4.68 -40.02 2.91
N ILE A 35 -5.87 -40.42 3.38
CA ILE A 35 -7.00 -39.50 3.59
C ILE A 35 -6.67 -38.48 4.68
N GLU A 36 -6.10 -38.90 5.81
CA GLU A 36 -5.70 -37.99 6.87
C GLU A 36 -4.66 -36.96 6.39
N LYS A 37 -3.65 -37.39 5.64
CA LYS A 37 -2.68 -36.46 5.04
C LYS A 37 -3.33 -35.47 4.08
N ALA A 38 -4.28 -35.94 3.24
CA ALA A 38 -5.01 -35.07 2.33
C ALA A 38 -5.87 -34.05 3.08
N GLN A 39 -6.56 -34.48 4.14
CA GLN A 39 -7.33 -33.56 4.99
C GLN A 39 -6.46 -32.52 5.67
N LYS A 40 -5.35 -32.92 6.29
CA LYS A 40 -4.37 -31.99 6.90
C LYS A 40 -3.83 -30.97 5.89
N LYS A 41 -3.60 -31.39 4.65
CA LYS A 41 -3.13 -30.47 3.59
C LYS A 41 -4.19 -29.45 3.21
N ILE A 42 -5.46 -29.85 3.11
CA ILE A 42 -6.58 -28.93 2.84
C ILE A 42 -6.78 -27.97 4.02
N GLU A 43 -6.74 -28.48 5.24
CA GLU A 43 -6.86 -27.65 6.45
C GLU A 43 -5.74 -26.61 6.52
N ALA A 44 -4.50 -27.02 6.26
CA ALA A 44 -3.36 -26.10 6.22
C ALA A 44 -3.51 -25.02 5.14
N ASN A 45 -3.97 -25.39 3.95
CA ASN A 45 -4.24 -24.44 2.88
C ASN A 45 -5.36 -23.44 3.25
N ASN A 46 -6.48 -23.96 3.76
CA ASN A 46 -7.60 -23.14 4.20
C ASN A 46 -7.23 -22.24 5.40
N PHE A 47 -6.39 -22.75 6.31
CA PHE A 47 -5.84 -21.95 7.40
C PHE A 47 -4.96 -20.82 6.88
N GLY A 48 -4.08 -21.10 5.91
CA GLY A 48 -3.25 -20.08 5.26
C GLY A 48 -4.07 -18.97 4.62
N ILE A 49 -5.11 -19.32 3.86
CA ILE A 49 -6.02 -18.35 3.24
C ILE A 49 -6.72 -17.49 4.29
N ARG A 50 -7.26 -18.11 5.36
CA ARG A 50 -7.93 -17.37 6.44
C ARG A 50 -6.97 -16.47 7.21
N LYS A 51 -5.74 -16.93 7.45
CA LYS A 51 -4.71 -16.13 8.11
C LYS A 51 -4.39 -14.88 7.29
N ASN A 52 -4.14 -15.03 6.00
CA ASN A 52 -3.88 -13.89 5.12
C ASN A 52 -5.06 -12.90 5.11
N LEU A 53 -6.30 -13.41 5.06
CA LEU A 53 -7.50 -12.57 5.11
C LEU A 53 -7.57 -11.75 6.40
N LEU A 54 -7.26 -12.37 7.56
CA LEU A 54 -7.22 -11.68 8.85
C LEU A 54 -6.11 -10.64 8.92
N GLU A 55 -4.93 -10.92 8.36
CA GLU A 55 -3.82 -9.96 8.28
C GLU A 55 -4.21 -8.72 7.44
N TYR A 56 -4.89 -8.92 6.29
CA TYR A 56 -5.43 -7.80 5.52
C TYR A 56 -6.49 -7.00 6.28
N ASP A 57 -7.40 -7.68 6.97
CA ASP A 57 -8.47 -7.05 7.75
C ASP A 57 -7.89 -6.23 8.92
N GLN A 58 -6.82 -6.71 9.54
CA GLN A 58 -6.10 -5.98 10.59
C GLN A 58 -5.51 -4.68 10.06
N VAL A 59 -4.80 -4.72 8.92
CA VAL A 59 -4.24 -3.51 8.29
C VAL A 59 -5.33 -2.50 7.94
N MET A 60 -6.45 -2.97 7.39
CA MET A 60 -7.58 -2.09 7.06
C MET A 60 -8.21 -1.46 8.31
N ASN A 61 -8.28 -2.19 9.43
CA ASN A 61 -8.77 -1.66 10.71
C ASN A 61 -7.80 -0.62 11.28
N GLU A 62 -6.50 -0.87 11.26
CA GLU A 62 -5.49 0.08 11.72
C GLU A 62 -5.56 1.39 10.91
N GLN A 63 -5.67 1.30 9.59
CA GLN A 63 -5.86 2.48 8.73
C GLN A 63 -7.14 3.24 9.09
N ARG A 64 -8.23 2.52 9.34
CA ARG A 64 -9.51 3.12 9.74
C ARG A 64 -9.40 3.84 11.08
N GLU A 65 -8.76 3.25 12.06
CA GLU A 65 -8.54 3.85 13.39
C GLU A 65 -7.74 5.16 13.29
N ILE A 66 -6.67 5.18 12.48
CA ILE A 66 -5.88 6.40 12.23
C ILE A 66 -6.76 7.51 11.65
N ILE A 67 -7.51 7.20 10.59
CA ILE A 67 -8.39 8.19 9.93
C ILE A 67 -9.47 8.71 10.89
N TYR A 68 -10.08 7.83 11.68
CA TYR A 68 -11.10 8.25 12.65
C TYR A 68 -10.52 9.06 13.80
N ALA A 69 -9.31 8.74 14.26
CA ALA A 69 -8.62 9.52 15.28
C ALA A 69 -8.33 10.94 14.77
N GLU A 70 -7.81 11.08 13.55
CA GLU A 70 -7.57 12.40 12.94
C GLU A 70 -8.87 13.18 12.73
N ARG A 71 -9.90 12.51 12.20
CA ARG A 71 -11.23 13.16 12.06
C ARG A 71 -11.75 13.66 13.39
N ARG A 72 -11.57 12.91 14.47
CA ARG A 72 -12.01 13.31 15.80
C ARG A 72 -11.27 14.55 16.29
N ARG A 73 -9.95 14.61 16.10
CA ARG A 73 -9.14 15.79 16.44
C ARG A 73 -9.63 17.05 15.74
N VAL A 74 -10.00 16.96 14.46
CA VAL A 74 -10.60 18.08 13.71
C VAL A 74 -11.95 18.49 14.29
N LEU A 75 -12.81 17.53 14.62
CA LEU A 75 -14.13 17.80 15.20
C LEU A 75 -14.04 18.38 16.62
N ASP A 76 -13.02 18.00 17.39
CA ASP A 76 -12.74 18.52 18.73
C ASP A 76 -12.10 19.95 18.68
N GLY A 77 -11.86 20.49 17.47
CA GLY A 77 -11.35 21.84 17.26
C GLY A 77 -9.85 21.97 17.40
N GLU A 78 -9.08 20.86 17.36
CA GLU A 78 -7.63 20.92 17.34
C GLU A 78 -7.11 21.51 16.02
N SER A 79 -6.09 22.37 16.12
CA SER A 79 -5.40 22.87 14.93
C SER A 79 -4.63 21.75 14.24
N MET A 80 -5.00 21.47 12.99
CA MET A 80 -4.29 20.48 12.16
C MET A 80 -3.11 21.10 11.39
N ARG A 81 -2.81 22.37 11.60
CA ARG A 81 -1.83 23.13 10.81
C ARG A 81 -0.45 22.47 10.82
N ASP A 82 0.04 22.11 12.00
CA ASP A 82 1.35 21.46 12.14
C ASP A 82 1.39 20.09 11.49
N THR A 83 0.30 19.35 11.58
CA THR A 83 0.16 18.04 10.90
C THR A 83 0.20 18.21 9.39
N ILE A 84 -0.50 19.21 8.84
CA ILE A 84 -0.50 19.52 7.40
C ILE A 84 0.90 19.95 6.93
N TYR A 85 1.60 20.77 7.70
CA TYR A 85 2.98 21.14 7.38
C TYR A 85 3.91 19.94 7.33
N SER A 86 3.78 19.02 8.27
CA SER A 86 4.54 17.77 8.28
C SER A 86 4.24 16.93 7.05
N MET A 87 2.96 16.77 6.69
CA MET A 87 2.54 16.02 5.51
C MET A 87 3.08 16.64 4.20
N ILE A 88 3.00 17.96 4.07
CA ILE A 88 3.53 18.68 2.90
C ILE A 88 5.04 18.48 2.80
N THR A 89 5.75 18.62 3.92
CA THR A 89 7.19 18.49 3.98
C THR A 89 7.63 17.08 3.59
N GLU A 90 7.00 16.07 4.18
CA GLU A 90 7.27 14.67 3.88
C GLU A 90 6.95 14.31 2.43
N TYR A 91 5.83 14.81 1.90
CA TYR A 91 5.46 14.60 0.50
C TYR A 91 6.51 15.15 -0.46
N VAL A 92 6.97 16.40 -0.23
CA VAL A 92 8.00 17.03 -1.06
C VAL A 92 9.34 16.27 -0.95
N GLU A 93 9.71 15.81 0.24
CA GLU A 93 10.92 15.00 0.43
C GLU A 93 10.85 13.71 -0.37
N ASN A 94 9.77 12.95 -0.21
CA ASN A 94 9.56 11.68 -0.89
C ASN A 94 9.54 11.84 -2.41
N MET A 95 8.88 12.90 -2.91
CA MET A 95 8.87 13.18 -4.35
C MET A 95 10.27 13.57 -4.85
N THR A 96 11.01 14.39 -4.11
CA THR A 96 12.37 14.77 -4.50
C THR A 96 13.31 13.55 -4.50
N ASP A 97 13.21 12.66 -3.51
CA ASP A 97 14.02 11.44 -3.47
C ASP A 97 13.71 10.49 -4.63
N ARG A 98 12.45 10.47 -5.07
CA ARG A 98 12.00 9.60 -6.16
C ARG A 98 12.43 10.10 -7.54
N PHE A 99 12.31 11.40 -7.81
CA PHE A 99 12.51 11.97 -9.15
C PHE A 99 13.86 12.67 -9.33
N ALA A 100 14.48 13.13 -8.25
CA ALA A 100 15.76 13.80 -8.22
C ALA A 100 16.71 13.11 -7.23
N SER A 101 16.93 11.80 -7.41
CA SER A 101 17.80 10.98 -6.56
C SER A 101 19.25 11.45 -6.62
N THR A 102 19.97 11.34 -5.48
CA THR A 102 21.41 11.59 -5.41
C THR A 102 22.25 10.52 -6.10
N GLU A 103 21.63 9.37 -6.44
CA GLU A 103 22.30 8.24 -7.10
C GLU A 103 22.37 8.41 -8.61
N VAL A 104 21.65 9.40 -9.16
CA VAL A 104 21.51 9.66 -10.58
C VAL A 104 22.00 11.07 -10.89
N ASP A 105 22.65 11.25 -12.04
CA ASP A 105 23.11 12.55 -12.47
C ASP A 105 21.92 13.53 -12.66
N PRO A 106 22.06 14.80 -12.26
CA PRO A 106 20.99 15.80 -12.43
C PRO A 106 20.46 15.95 -13.86
N GLU A 107 21.27 15.60 -14.85
CA GLU A 107 20.87 15.61 -16.26
C GLU A 107 19.84 14.52 -16.60
N GLU A 108 19.83 13.43 -15.85
CA GLU A 108 18.92 12.29 -16.04
C GLU A 108 17.66 12.36 -15.17
N TRP A 109 17.52 13.41 -14.34
CA TRP A 109 16.32 13.58 -13.49
C TRP A 109 15.05 13.75 -14.33
N ASP A 110 13.99 13.03 -13.96
CA ASP A 110 12.67 13.18 -14.60
C ASP A 110 11.91 14.38 -14.01
N ILE A 111 12.36 15.59 -14.42
CA ILE A 111 11.76 16.85 -13.93
C ILE A 111 10.30 17.00 -14.37
N LYS A 112 9.93 16.49 -15.54
CA LYS A 112 8.54 16.56 -16.02
C LYS A 112 7.60 15.68 -15.20
N GLY A 113 8.01 14.45 -14.94
CA GLY A 113 7.26 13.57 -14.04
C GLY A 113 7.16 14.13 -12.62
N PHE A 114 8.21 14.78 -12.15
CA PHE A 114 8.25 15.47 -10.86
C PHE A 114 7.24 16.64 -10.81
N GLU A 115 7.25 17.50 -11.80
CA GLU A 115 6.31 18.64 -11.94
C GLU A 115 4.85 18.17 -11.93
N ILE A 116 4.51 17.18 -12.74
CA ILE A 116 3.16 16.63 -12.84
C ILE A 116 2.67 16.11 -11.46
N ASN A 117 3.52 15.38 -10.74
CA ASN A 117 3.17 14.83 -9.45
C ASN A 117 3.02 15.92 -8.37
N LEU A 118 3.91 16.91 -8.33
CA LEU A 118 3.82 18.01 -7.39
C LEU A 118 2.59 18.88 -7.63
N HIS A 119 2.32 19.27 -8.87
CA HIS A 119 1.14 20.05 -9.25
C HIS A 119 -0.17 19.28 -9.04
N GLY A 120 -0.14 17.94 -9.10
CA GLY A 120 -1.30 17.11 -8.78
C GLY A 120 -1.78 17.25 -7.32
N VAL A 121 -0.88 17.58 -6.39
CA VAL A 121 -1.19 17.74 -4.96
C VAL A 121 -1.16 19.22 -4.55
N ILE A 122 -0.21 20.00 -5.05
CA ILE A 122 -0.02 21.41 -4.71
C ILE A 122 -0.07 22.26 -6.00
N PRO A 123 -1.25 22.51 -6.58
CA PRO A 123 -1.38 23.13 -7.90
C PRO A 123 -0.82 24.56 -7.99
N GLN A 124 -0.79 25.28 -6.87
CA GLN A 124 -0.35 26.69 -6.80
C GLN A 124 1.14 26.86 -6.48
N MET A 125 1.88 25.74 -6.41
CA MET A 125 3.30 25.78 -6.12
C MET A 125 4.09 26.20 -7.35
N GLU A 126 4.91 27.26 -7.22
CA GLU A 126 5.83 27.66 -8.27
C GLU A 126 7.06 26.74 -8.24
N LEU A 127 7.29 26.03 -9.34
CA LEU A 127 8.48 25.18 -9.50
C LEU A 127 9.62 25.97 -10.16
N PRO A 128 10.89 25.67 -9.81
CA PRO A 128 12.01 26.18 -10.55
C PRO A 128 12.01 25.62 -11.97
N SER A 129 12.61 26.33 -12.90
CA SER A 129 12.77 25.83 -14.28
C SER A 129 13.60 24.53 -14.31
N GLU A 130 13.44 23.73 -15.35
CA GLU A 130 14.21 22.49 -15.52
C GLU A 130 15.72 22.73 -15.43
N GLU A 131 16.20 23.84 -16.02
CA GLU A 131 17.62 24.22 -15.98
C GLU A 131 18.09 24.60 -14.58
N GLU A 132 17.28 25.31 -13.81
CA GLU A 132 17.57 25.64 -12.41
C GLU A 132 17.59 24.39 -11.52
N CYS A 133 16.65 23.47 -11.72
CA CYS A 133 16.62 22.21 -10.97
C CYS A 133 17.90 21.40 -11.20
N ARG A 134 18.40 21.35 -12.44
CA ARG A 134 19.63 20.61 -12.79
C ARG A 134 20.92 21.24 -12.25
N GLN A 135 20.91 22.54 -11.98
CA GLN A 135 22.06 23.25 -11.40
C GLN A 135 22.14 23.16 -9.88
N MET A 136 21.06 22.80 -9.22
CA MET A 136 20.98 22.71 -7.77
C MET A 136 21.38 21.31 -7.29
N ARG A 137 21.94 21.25 -6.07
CA ARG A 137 22.09 19.97 -5.35
C ARG A 137 20.73 19.53 -4.83
N GLN A 138 20.50 18.22 -4.75
CA GLN A 138 19.24 17.67 -4.24
C GLN A 138 18.80 18.28 -2.90
N LYS A 139 19.74 18.52 -1.97
CA LYS A 139 19.44 19.14 -0.67
C LYS A 139 18.92 20.58 -0.80
N GLU A 140 19.50 21.35 -1.70
CA GLU A 140 19.10 22.74 -1.98
C GLU A 140 17.72 22.77 -2.62
N LEU A 141 17.51 21.87 -3.58
CA LEU A 141 16.21 21.68 -4.24
C LEU A 141 15.13 21.29 -3.23
N LYS A 142 15.41 20.32 -2.35
CA LYS A 142 14.49 19.93 -1.26
C LYS A 142 14.10 21.11 -0.38
N HIS A 143 15.06 21.89 0.05
CA HIS A 143 14.82 23.04 0.93
C HIS A 143 13.93 24.08 0.24
N LEU A 144 14.29 24.44 -0.98
CA LEU A 144 13.54 25.42 -1.79
C LEU A 144 12.10 24.97 -2.02
N LEU A 145 11.91 23.69 -2.39
CA LEU A 145 10.59 23.14 -2.67
C LEU A 145 9.71 23.07 -1.41
N LYS A 146 10.29 22.75 -0.25
CA LYS A 146 9.56 22.77 1.03
C LYS A 146 9.07 24.18 1.35
N GLU A 147 9.93 25.18 1.25
CA GLU A 147 9.55 26.58 1.49
C GLU A 147 8.43 27.03 0.55
N ARG A 148 8.56 26.72 -0.74
CA ARG A 148 7.53 27.06 -1.74
C ARG A 148 6.20 26.34 -1.49
N ALA A 149 6.25 25.07 -1.11
CA ALA A 149 5.06 24.27 -0.81
C ALA A 149 4.31 24.79 0.43
N VAL A 150 5.03 25.11 1.50
CA VAL A 150 4.46 25.73 2.69
C VAL A 150 3.85 27.09 2.36
N LYS A 151 4.55 27.93 1.60
CA LYS A 151 4.04 29.23 1.18
C LYS A 151 2.79 29.13 0.30
N ALA A 152 2.73 28.15 -0.60
CA ALA A 152 1.54 27.89 -1.43
C ALA A 152 0.34 27.49 -0.56
N TYR A 153 0.56 26.65 0.45
CA TYR A 153 -0.47 26.28 1.43
C TYR A 153 -0.96 27.50 2.23
N GLU A 154 -0.05 28.33 2.76
CA GLU A 154 -0.40 29.54 3.53
C GLU A 154 -1.19 30.55 2.68
N SER A 155 -0.83 30.71 1.42
CA SER A 155 -1.58 31.55 0.48
C SER A 155 -2.99 31.04 0.28
N LYS A 156 -3.16 29.72 0.16
CA LYS A 156 -4.46 29.09 0.01
C LYS A 156 -5.31 29.18 1.28
N GLU A 157 -4.69 29.01 2.44
CA GLU A 157 -5.34 29.16 3.74
C GLU A 157 -5.88 30.60 3.90
N ALA A 158 -5.05 31.61 3.60
CA ALA A 158 -5.46 33.01 3.67
C ALA A 158 -6.60 33.35 2.71
N GLU A 159 -6.57 32.83 1.49
CA GLU A 159 -7.65 32.97 0.52
C GLU A 159 -8.96 32.35 1.05
N SER A 160 -8.92 31.14 1.60
CA SER A 160 -10.08 30.43 2.13
C SER A 160 -10.71 31.13 3.32
N VAL A 161 -9.91 31.69 4.22
CA VAL A 161 -10.39 32.50 5.37
C VAL A 161 -11.11 33.75 4.90
N SER A 162 -10.62 34.42 3.86
CA SER A 162 -11.26 35.60 3.29
C SER A 162 -12.66 35.28 2.71
N TYR A 163 -12.83 34.13 2.07
CA TYR A 163 -14.14 33.68 1.54
C TYR A 163 -15.16 33.38 2.64
N THR A 164 -14.75 32.75 3.74
CA THR A 164 -15.66 32.43 4.86
C THR A 164 -16.14 33.67 5.59
N HIS A 165 -15.39 34.75 5.66
CA HIS A 165 -15.80 36.03 6.23
C HIS A 165 -16.75 36.85 5.33
N LEU A 166 -16.78 36.58 4.02
CA LEU A 166 -17.66 37.27 3.07
C LEU A 166 -19.05 36.60 2.94
N THR A 167 -19.23 35.39 3.46
CA THR A 167 -20.47 34.59 3.38
C THR A 167 -21.24 34.50 4.69
N LEU A 168 -20.81 35.18 5.76
CA LEU A 168 -21.49 35.38 7.03
C LEU A 168 -21.99 36.84 7.14
#